data_c4b832735dd45819e70b9c879c6ad7c9
#
_entry.id   c4b832735dd45819e70b9c879c6ad7c9
#
_cell.length_a   1.000
_cell.length_b   1.000
_cell.length_c   1.000
_cell.angle_alpha   90.00
_cell.angle_beta   90.00
_cell.angle_gamma   90.00
#
_symmetry.space_group_name_H-M   'P 1'
#
loop_
_entity.id
_entity.type
_entity.pdbx_description
1 polymer ?
#
loop_
_entity_poly.entity_id
_entity_poly.type
_entity_poly.pdbx_seq_one_letter_code
_entity_poly.pdbx_strand_id
1 'polypeptide(L)'
;YLCPCCYSWVQFACLPLHEVQVLVRISPPMEEVVIVGGARTPFCEWQGGKRGDGQAGGLLKDYSALKLGEIAIKGALEKTNTSPDDVDHVVMGYALQTCDQAIFGARHAGLGAGIPQEVPMLTLSRICGSGVQSIVTGAQMIMLGEAETVISGGMENMSQAPHILRGMRDTYKLGRPPKEGTVLEKGMEDYLFTNLLDGMCGSFMAQTSDEICKRKGVTRQETDEFAALSHSRTANSIDNNIWEQEIVKVGDIGHKDEDHVVRDSTSESLGELRTAFGPESLVTAGNASGVVDGAAAVVIKSASRAKADGDEPLARIVSWGIVGLEPAIMAYGPVPSSRKALDKAGLTIDDIDRWEINEAFAGQAVACVKDLGLDISKVNVNGGAVGIGHPLAATGTRLVLTLAHELKRSNGRYGVATACIGGGQGIAMVIEAI
;
A
#
# COMPACT_ATOMS: atom_id res chain seq x y z
N TYR A 1 -10.98 29.71 54.64
CA TYR A 1 -12.29 30.34 54.35
C TYR A 1 -13.04 29.43 53.38
N LEU A 2 -14.00 28.66 53.96
CA LEU A 2 -14.92 27.79 53.25
C LEU A 2 -16.17 28.62 52.89
N CYS A 3 -16.56 28.60 51.64
CA CYS A 3 -17.87 29.13 51.24
C CYS A 3 -18.83 27.95 51.00
N PRO A 4 -19.94 27.86 51.72
CA PRO A 4 -20.98 26.87 51.53
C PRO A 4 -22.10 27.47 50.71
N CYS A 5 -22.34 27.00 49.49
CA CYS A 5 -23.66 27.18 48.87
C CYS A 5 -23.82 26.30 47.64
N CYS A 6 -24.95 25.61 47.67
CA CYS A 6 -25.79 25.08 46.60
C CYS A 6 -25.62 23.62 46.22
N TYR A 7 -26.17 22.76 47.11
CA TYR A 7 -26.82 21.53 46.66
C TYR A 7 -28.25 21.88 46.21
N SER A 8 -28.45 21.92 44.91
CA SER A 8 -29.78 21.88 44.32
C SER A 8 -30.14 20.42 43.99
N TRP A 9 -31.08 19.87 44.74
CA TRP A 9 -31.71 18.58 44.45
C TRP A 9 -32.49 18.70 43.13
N VAL A 10 -32.04 18.01 42.09
CA VAL A 10 -32.87 17.75 40.92
C VAL A 10 -33.84 16.63 41.31
N GLN A 11 -35.10 16.98 41.50
CA GLN A 11 -36.19 16.01 41.62
C GLN A 11 -36.34 15.30 40.27
N PHE A 12 -35.93 14.04 40.21
CA PHE A 12 -36.35 13.14 39.12
C PHE A 12 -37.83 12.87 39.26
N ALA A 13 -38.65 13.50 38.45
CA ALA A 13 -40.04 13.09 38.27
C ALA A 13 -40.03 11.70 37.66
N CYS A 14 -40.54 10.69 38.38
CA CYS A 14 -40.85 9.38 37.84
C CYS A 14 -41.92 9.53 36.74
N LEU A 15 -41.53 9.50 35.47
CA LEU A 15 -42.46 9.32 34.38
C LEU A 15 -42.94 7.85 34.38
N PRO A 16 -44.23 7.58 34.07
CA PRO A 16 -44.76 6.22 34.03
C PRO A 16 -44.10 5.42 32.89
N LEU A 17 -43.68 4.19 33.21
CA LEU A 17 -42.91 3.27 32.36
C LEU A 17 -43.55 2.88 31.01
N HIS A 18 -44.75 3.35 30.69
CA HIS A 18 -45.44 2.97 29.42
C HIS A 18 -45.38 4.01 28.29
N GLU A 19 -44.59 5.09 28.48
CA GLU A 19 -44.37 6.07 27.39
C GLU A 19 -42.89 6.25 26.96
N VAL A 20 -42.01 5.39 27.43
CA VAL A 20 -40.66 5.36 26.82
C VAL A 20 -40.76 4.60 25.50
N GLN A 21 -41.18 5.29 24.45
CA GLN A 21 -40.91 4.85 23.10
C GLN A 21 -39.37 4.94 22.93
N VAL A 22 -38.69 3.80 23.16
CA VAL A 22 -37.33 3.62 22.68
C VAL A 22 -37.44 3.70 21.18
N LEU A 23 -37.17 4.89 20.61
CA LEU A 23 -36.86 5.04 19.20
C LEU A 23 -35.55 4.26 18.97
N VAL A 24 -35.66 2.95 18.77
CA VAL A 24 -34.62 2.17 18.13
C VAL A 24 -34.53 2.78 16.74
N ARG A 25 -33.62 3.75 16.57
CA ARG A 25 -33.15 4.09 15.23
C ARG A 25 -32.54 2.80 14.69
N ILE A 26 -33.30 2.06 13.94
CA ILE A 26 -32.74 1.06 13.04
C ILE A 26 -31.87 1.88 12.10
N SER A 27 -30.56 1.89 12.37
CA SER A 27 -29.60 2.46 11.42
C SER A 27 -29.90 1.79 10.07
N PRO A 28 -30.03 2.53 8.98
CA PRO A 28 -30.13 1.90 7.67
C PRO A 28 -29.00 0.87 7.54
N PRO A 29 -29.22 -0.24 6.80
CA PRO A 29 -28.14 -1.17 6.54
C PRO A 29 -26.95 -0.39 6.00
N MET A 30 -25.74 -0.69 6.51
CA MET A 30 -24.53 -0.04 6.03
C MET A 30 -24.44 -0.19 4.51
N GLU A 31 -24.15 0.90 3.83
CA GLU A 31 -24.03 0.91 2.37
C GLU A 31 -22.89 -0.02 1.93
N GLU A 32 -23.14 -0.84 0.91
CA GLU A 32 -22.09 -1.64 0.31
C GLU A 32 -21.13 -0.75 -0.49
N VAL A 33 -19.84 -1.06 -0.44
CA VAL A 33 -18.81 -0.32 -1.16
C VAL A 33 -18.24 -1.16 -2.28
N VAL A 34 -18.21 -0.59 -3.47
CA VAL A 34 -17.71 -1.24 -4.68
C VAL A 34 -16.46 -0.54 -5.20
N ILE A 35 -15.57 -1.32 -5.80
CA ILE A 35 -14.39 -0.85 -6.55
C ILE A 35 -14.82 -0.79 -8.02
N VAL A 36 -15.00 0.43 -8.53
CA VAL A 36 -15.41 0.63 -9.92
C VAL A 36 -14.25 0.30 -10.86
N GLY A 37 -13.06 0.73 -10.52
CA GLY A 37 -11.86 0.50 -11.30
C GLY A 37 -10.70 1.34 -10.77
N GLY A 38 -9.64 1.47 -11.57
CA GLY A 38 -8.49 2.24 -11.15
C GLY A 38 -7.38 2.28 -12.18
N ALA A 39 -6.29 2.93 -11.81
CA ALA A 39 -5.08 2.99 -12.60
C ALA A 39 -3.84 3.02 -11.71
N ARG A 40 -2.73 2.56 -12.25
CA ARG A 40 -1.40 2.75 -11.67
C ARG A 40 -0.41 3.22 -12.73
N THR A 41 0.63 3.89 -12.30
CA THR A 41 1.80 4.12 -13.16
C THR A 41 2.58 2.79 -13.33
N PRO A 42 3.46 2.67 -14.33
CA PRO A 42 4.52 1.67 -14.26
C PRO A 42 5.31 1.87 -12.96
N PHE A 43 5.87 0.78 -12.41
CA PHE A 43 6.79 0.83 -11.29
C PHE A 43 8.20 0.70 -11.84
N CYS A 44 9.03 1.74 -11.62
CA CYS A 44 10.36 1.80 -12.21
C CYS A 44 11.44 1.85 -11.14
N GLU A 45 12.50 1.05 -11.34
CA GLU A 45 13.56 0.84 -10.36
C GLU A 45 14.45 2.07 -10.21
N TRP A 46 14.81 2.38 -8.97
CA TRP A 46 15.91 3.27 -8.67
C TRP A 46 17.24 2.66 -9.14
N GLN A 47 17.96 3.38 -9.98
CA GLN A 47 19.26 2.93 -10.50
C GLN A 47 20.38 3.72 -9.84
N GLY A 48 21.05 3.09 -8.88
CA GLY A 48 22.11 3.70 -8.06
C GLY A 48 23.46 3.85 -8.75
N GLY A 49 23.51 4.14 -10.05
CA GLY A 49 24.77 4.34 -10.79
C GLY A 49 25.59 3.07 -11.00
N LYS A 50 25.05 1.89 -10.71
CA LYS A 50 25.78 0.61 -10.80
C LYS A 50 25.82 0.03 -12.22
N ARG A 51 25.00 0.51 -13.15
CA ARG A 51 24.94 -0.02 -14.54
C ARG A 51 25.92 0.67 -15.50
N GLY A 52 26.75 1.60 -15.03
CA GLY A 52 27.84 2.19 -15.83
C GLY A 52 27.40 3.17 -16.93
N ASP A 53 26.09 3.45 -17.05
CA ASP A 53 25.52 4.39 -18.02
C ASP A 53 25.56 5.86 -17.54
N GLY A 54 26.02 6.08 -16.31
CA GLY A 54 26.17 7.41 -15.69
C GLY A 54 24.85 8.07 -15.29
N GLN A 55 23.72 7.41 -15.43
CA GLN A 55 22.42 7.94 -15.00
C GLN A 55 22.05 7.41 -13.62
N ALA A 56 22.26 8.21 -12.59
CA ALA A 56 21.72 7.93 -11.27
C ALA A 56 20.20 8.20 -11.23
N GLY A 57 19.44 7.33 -10.55
CA GLY A 57 17.99 7.38 -10.46
C GLY A 57 17.30 6.53 -11.53
N GLY A 58 16.00 6.26 -11.37
CA GLY A 58 15.21 5.46 -12.29
C GLY A 58 14.53 6.27 -13.40
N LEU A 59 13.74 5.62 -14.24
CA LEU A 59 12.98 6.25 -15.32
C LEU A 59 12.01 7.32 -14.79
N LEU A 60 11.48 7.14 -13.58
CA LEU A 60 10.53 8.06 -12.95
C LEU A 60 11.16 9.05 -11.96
N LYS A 61 12.50 9.10 -11.85
CA LYS A 61 13.22 9.92 -10.86
C LYS A 61 12.87 11.42 -10.88
N ASP A 62 12.51 11.96 -12.04
CA ASP A 62 12.22 13.38 -12.22
C ASP A 62 10.75 13.74 -11.97
N TYR A 63 9.90 12.74 -11.69
CA TYR A 63 8.50 12.94 -11.33
C TYR A 63 8.34 12.86 -9.81
N SER A 64 7.90 13.93 -9.17
CA SER A 64 7.61 13.85 -7.73
C SER A 64 6.52 12.82 -7.44
N ALA A 65 6.49 12.28 -6.21
CA ALA A 65 5.42 11.37 -5.79
C ALA A 65 4.02 11.97 -6.01
N LEU A 66 3.87 13.30 -5.79
CA LEU A 66 2.63 14.02 -6.03
C LEU A 66 2.23 14.00 -7.52
N LYS A 67 3.22 14.18 -8.41
CA LYS A 67 2.96 14.14 -9.86
C LYS A 67 2.60 12.73 -10.33
N LEU A 68 3.23 11.71 -9.78
CA LEU A 68 2.85 10.30 -10.04
C LEU A 68 1.43 10.02 -9.52
N GLY A 69 1.10 10.53 -8.31
CA GLY A 69 -0.24 10.46 -7.74
C GLY A 69 -1.30 11.16 -8.60
N GLU A 70 -1.00 12.38 -9.10
CA GLU A 70 -1.86 13.09 -10.05
C GLU A 70 -2.16 12.24 -11.29
N ILE A 71 -1.14 11.63 -11.89
CA ILE A 71 -1.27 10.80 -13.09
C ILE A 71 -2.12 9.56 -12.80
N ALA A 72 -1.89 8.89 -11.67
CA ALA A 72 -2.67 7.73 -11.27
C ALA A 72 -4.16 8.07 -11.03
N ILE A 73 -4.44 9.21 -10.37
CA ILE A 73 -5.81 9.71 -10.15
C ILE A 73 -6.49 10.01 -11.48
N LYS A 74 -5.84 10.76 -12.39
CA LYS A 74 -6.37 11.03 -13.73
C LYS A 74 -6.69 9.75 -14.48
N GLY A 75 -5.75 8.82 -14.50
CA GLY A 75 -5.95 7.52 -15.16
C GLY A 75 -7.09 6.71 -14.54
N ALA A 76 -7.26 6.76 -13.21
CA ALA A 76 -8.37 6.09 -12.54
C ALA A 76 -9.73 6.70 -12.94
N LEU A 77 -9.84 8.04 -12.95
CA LEU A 77 -11.02 8.76 -13.40
C LEU A 77 -11.38 8.45 -14.86
N GLU A 78 -10.38 8.48 -15.75
CA GLU A 78 -10.55 8.19 -17.19
C GLU A 78 -11.01 6.74 -17.41
N LYS A 79 -10.35 5.76 -16.77
CA LYS A 79 -10.68 4.32 -16.93
C LYS A 79 -12.05 3.94 -16.38
N THR A 80 -12.57 4.70 -15.41
CA THR A 80 -13.88 4.49 -14.80
C THR A 80 -14.95 5.42 -15.35
N ASN A 81 -14.61 6.30 -16.29
CA ASN A 81 -15.49 7.35 -16.81
C ASN A 81 -16.14 8.19 -15.69
N THR A 82 -15.41 8.39 -14.58
CA THR A 82 -15.86 9.18 -13.44
C THR A 82 -15.47 10.63 -13.64
N SER A 83 -16.42 11.57 -13.55
CA SER A 83 -16.11 13.00 -13.60
C SER A 83 -15.34 13.43 -12.34
N PRO A 84 -14.32 14.29 -12.45
CA PRO A 84 -13.72 14.93 -11.28
C PRO A 84 -14.74 15.64 -10.36
N ASP A 85 -15.82 16.18 -10.93
CA ASP A 85 -16.89 16.89 -10.20
C ASP A 85 -17.78 15.94 -9.38
N ASP A 86 -17.75 14.63 -9.66
CA ASP A 86 -18.50 13.60 -8.92
C ASP A 86 -17.74 13.05 -7.72
N VAL A 87 -16.51 13.50 -7.49
CA VAL A 87 -15.67 13.02 -6.39
C VAL A 87 -15.96 13.81 -5.11
N ASP A 88 -16.33 13.10 -4.05
CA ASP A 88 -16.62 13.68 -2.73
C ASP A 88 -15.38 13.79 -1.85
N HIS A 89 -14.42 12.86 -2.00
CA HIS A 89 -13.21 12.83 -1.18
C HIS A 89 -12.03 12.13 -1.91
N VAL A 90 -10.80 12.55 -1.57
CA VAL A 90 -9.56 11.89 -2.02
C VAL A 90 -8.75 11.43 -0.81
N VAL A 91 -8.35 10.16 -0.79
CA VAL A 91 -7.50 9.58 0.25
C VAL A 91 -6.27 8.96 -0.40
N MET A 92 -5.08 9.55 -0.20
CA MET A 92 -3.84 9.03 -0.76
C MET A 92 -2.83 8.69 0.33
N GLY A 93 -2.26 7.48 0.23
CA GLY A 93 -1.10 7.10 1.00
C GLY A 93 0.17 7.80 0.53
N TYR A 94 1.04 8.17 1.47
CA TYR A 94 2.38 8.69 1.18
C TYR A 94 3.29 8.36 2.36
N ALA A 95 4.15 7.36 2.20
CA ALA A 95 4.93 6.83 3.31
C ALA A 95 6.20 7.67 3.57
N LEU A 96 6.97 7.94 2.53
CA LEU A 96 8.20 8.73 2.60
C LEU A 96 7.98 10.10 1.97
N GLN A 97 8.07 11.14 2.77
CA GLN A 97 7.94 12.53 2.29
C GLN A 97 9.25 12.95 1.61
N THR A 98 9.36 12.68 0.30
CA THR A 98 10.59 12.80 -0.47
C THR A 98 10.74 14.12 -1.24
N CYS A 99 9.68 14.87 -1.45
CA CYS A 99 9.73 16.17 -2.13
C CYS A 99 9.41 17.33 -1.19
N ASP A 100 9.76 18.54 -1.57
CA ASP A 100 9.57 19.78 -0.79
C ASP A 100 8.10 20.16 -0.56
N GLN A 101 7.18 19.68 -1.39
CA GLN A 101 5.73 19.89 -1.31
C GLN A 101 5.00 18.70 -0.65
N ALA A 102 5.73 17.72 -0.14
CA ALA A 102 5.19 16.45 0.39
C ALA A 102 4.11 16.62 1.46
N ILE A 103 4.21 17.67 2.29
CA ILE A 103 3.24 17.98 3.34
C ILE A 103 1.81 18.18 2.80
N PHE A 104 1.65 18.60 1.56
CA PHE A 104 0.35 18.80 0.92
C PHE A 104 -0.18 17.51 0.27
N GLY A 105 0.65 16.53 0.03
CA GLY A 105 0.34 15.15 -0.38
C GLY A 105 -0.86 14.99 -1.29
N ALA A 106 -1.91 14.33 -0.81
CA ALA A 106 -3.14 14.08 -1.54
C ALA A 106 -3.78 15.36 -2.12
N ARG A 107 -3.67 16.48 -1.39
CA ARG A 107 -4.26 17.74 -1.82
C ARG A 107 -3.69 18.21 -3.16
N HIS A 108 -2.37 18.24 -3.30
CA HIS A 108 -1.73 18.67 -4.54
C HIS A 108 -1.93 17.64 -5.67
N ALA A 109 -1.88 16.35 -5.36
CA ALA A 109 -2.13 15.30 -6.37
C ALA A 109 -3.57 15.38 -6.91
N GLY A 110 -4.57 15.56 -6.05
CA GLY A 110 -5.97 15.66 -6.44
C GLY A 110 -6.29 16.95 -7.22
N LEU A 111 -5.80 18.10 -6.76
CA LEU A 111 -5.96 19.36 -7.48
C LEU A 111 -5.28 19.31 -8.86
N GLY A 112 -4.07 18.74 -8.94
CA GLY A 112 -3.37 18.52 -10.21
C GLY A 112 -4.14 17.57 -11.14
N ALA A 113 -4.91 16.63 -10.59
CA ALA A 113 -5.78 15.75 -11.34
C ALA A 113 -7.08 16.41 -11.82
N GLY A 114 -7.35 17.65 -11.44
CA GLY A 114 -8.53 18.40 -11.85
C GLY A 114 -9.73 18.23 -10.92
N ILE A 115 -9.54 17.62 -9.75
CA ILE A 115 -10.60 17.51 -8.73
C ILE A 115 -10.87 18.91 -8.15
N PRO A 116 -12.15 19.32 -7.98
CA PRO A 116 -12.52 20.64 -7.48
C PRO A 116 -11.88 20.99 -6.13
N GLN A 117 -11.60 22.26 -5.94
CA GLN A 117 -10.97 22.75 -4.71
C GLN A 117 -11.83 22.62 -3.46
N GLU A 118 -13.12 22.46 -3.62
CA GLU A 118 -14.10 22.26 -2.56
C GLU A 118 -14.02 20.84 -1.98
N VAL A 119 -13.50 19.86 -2.75
CA VAL A 119 -13.37 18.47 -2.34
C VAL A 119 -12.27 18.32 -1.28
N PRO A 120 -12.56 17.79 -0.10
CA PRO A 120 -11.54 17.54 0.92
C PRO A 120 -10.63 16.38 0.51
N MET A 121 -9.36 16.44 0.93
CA MET A 121 -8.35 15.44 0.55
C MET A 121 -7.46 15.11 1.73
N LEU A 122 -7.25 13.81 2.00
CA LEU A 122 -6.51 13.28 3.14
C LEU A 122 -5.24 12.55 2.67
N THR A 123 -4.11 12.95 3.22
CA THR A 123 -2.87 12.16 3.13
C THR A 123 -2.73 11.31 4.38
N LEU A 124 -2.48 10.01 4.21
CA LEU A 124 -2.25 9.10 5.34
C LEU A 124 -0.95 8.30 5.15
N SER A 125 -0.43 7.76 6.25
CA SER A 125 0.67 6.81 6.23
C SER A 125 0.39 5.64 7.16
N ARG A 126 0.45 4.44 6.59
CA ARG A 126 0.59 3.15 7.24
C ARG A 126 1.72 2.39 6.54
N ILE A 127 2.77 3.10 6.14
CA ILE A 127 3.94 2.57 5.41
C ILE A 127 3.49 1.67 4.25
N CYS A 128 3.94 0.42 4.18
CA CYS A 128 3.59 -0.54 3.11
C CYS A 128 2.08 -0.83 2.99
N GLY A 129 1.32 -0.63 4.07
CA GLY A 129 -0.14 -0.83 4.11
C GLY A 129 -0.95 0.40 3.71
N SER A 130 -0.32 1.53 3.38
CA SER A 130 -1.02 2.80 3.12
C SER A 130 -2.06 2.71 2.01
N GLY A 131 -1.75 2.01 0.92
CA GLY A 131 -2.68 1.86 -0.20
C GLY A 131 -3.94 1.08 0.16
N VAL A 132 -3.84 -0.03 0.90
CA VAL A 132 -5.03 -0.73 1.42
C VAL A 132 -5.75 0.12 2.46
N GLN A 133 -5.00 0.83 3.33
CA GLN A 133 -5.59 1.70 4.34
C GLN A 133 -6.36 2.87 3.71
N SER A 134 -5.90 3.42 2.60
CA SER A 134 -6.62 4.49 1.90
C SER A 134 -7.99 4.00 1.42
N ILE A 135 -8.05 2.78 0.87
CA ILE A 135 -9.31 2.14 0.44
C ILE A 135 -10.22 1.88 1.66
N VAL A 136 -9.66 1.35 2.76
CA VAL A 136 -10.42 1.16 4.02
C VAL A 136 -10.99 2.48 4.52
N THR A 137 -10.21 3.54 4.52
CA THR A 137 -10.64 4.86 5.00
C THR A 137 -11.75 5.44 4.11
N GLY A 138 -11.60 5.36 2.77
CA GLY A 138 -12.63 5.77 1.83
C GLY A 138 -13.91 4.94 1.97
N ALA A 139 -13.79 3.62 2.14
CA ALA A 139 -14.92 2.75 2.38
C ALA A 139 -15.67 3.10 3.68
N GLN A 140 -14.94 3.44 4.75
CA GLN A 140 -15.55 3.91 6.00
C GLN A 140 -16.32 5.21 5.82
N MET A 141 -15.81 6.17 5.05
CA MET A 141 -16.53 7.43 4.73
C MET A 141 -17.85 7.14 4.00
N ILE A 142 -17.82 6.23 3.01
CA ILE A 142 -19.03 5.81 2.29
C ILE A 142 -20.02 5.11 3.22
N MET A 143 -19.58 4.16 4.03
CA MET A 143 -20.43 3.43 4.98
C MET A 143 -21.07 4.34 6.04
N LEU A 144 -20.41 5.45 6.39
CA LEU A 144 -20.91 6.46 7.32
C LEU A 144 -21.81 7.51 6.65
N GLY A 145 -21.93 7.49 5.32
CA GLY A 145 -22.72 8.46 4.56
C GLY A 145 -22.05 9.84 4.44
N GLU A 146 -20.73 9.92 4.63
CA GLU A 146 -19.95 11.16 4.46
C GLU A 146 -19.54 11.41 3.00
N ALA A 147 -19.54 10.34 2.16
CA ALA A 147 -19.20 10.38 0.75
C ALA A 147 -19.96 9.26 0.00
N GLU A 148 -20.16 9.42 -1.31
CA GLU A 148 -20.67 8.40 -2.21
C GLU A 148 -19.60 7.93 -3.21
N THR A 149 -18.66 8.81 -3.59
CA THR A 149 -17.56 8.55 -4.52
C THR A 149 -16.25 9.00 -3.91
N VAL A 150 -15.30 8.09 -3.72
CA VAL A 150 -13.99 8.38 -3.14
C VAL A 150 -12.87 7.86 -4.05
N ILE A 151 -11.86 8.70 -4.27
CA ILE A 151 -10.59 8.27 -4.84
C ILE A 151 -9.70 7.79 -3.71
N SER A 152 -9.25 6.55 -3.78
CA SER A 152 -8.34 5.96 -2.79
C SER A 152 -7.08 5.45 -3.48
N GLY A 153 -5.91 5.76 -2.93
CA GLY A 153 -4.67 5.40 -3.60
C GLY A 153 -3.43 5.51 -2.72
N GLY A 154 -2.28 5.48 -3.39
CA GLY A 154 -0.99 5.74 -2.78
C GLY A 154 0.04 6.13 -3.84
N MET A 155 1.04 6.87 -3.40
CA MET A 155 2.10 7.42 -4.25
C MET A 155 3.42 7.41 -3.51
N GLU A 156 4.49 7.10 -4.23
CA GLU A 156 5.83 7.05 -3.67
C GLU A 156 6.88 7.39 -4.74
N ASN A 157 7.90 8.14 -4.37
CA ASN A 157 9.12 8.26 -5.16
C ASN A 157 10.32 8.11 -4.24
N MET A 158 10.93 6.93 -4.22
CA MET A 158 12.07 6.61 -3.39
C MET A 158 13.39 7.11 -4.00
N SER A 159 13.43 7.33 -5.33
CA SER A 159 14.57 7.94 -6.01
C SER A 159 14.85 9.37 -5.55
N GLN A 160 13.83 10.09 -5.06
CA GLN A 160 13.94 11.45 -4.55
C GLN A 160 14.15 11.51 -3.03
N ALA A 161 14.37 10.37 -2.36
CA ALA A 161 14.61 10.38 -0.93
C ALA A 161 15.84 11.25 -0.59
N PRO A 162 15.68 12.28 0.28
CA PRO A 162 16.75 13.22 0.55
C PRO A 162 17.81 12.61 1.46
N HIS A 163 18.98 13.23 1.48
CA HIS A 163 19.91 13.08 2.59
C HIS A 163 19.63 14.17 3.62
N ILE A 164 19.65 13.82 4.89
CA ILE A 164 19.27 14.72 5.99
C ILE A 164 20.43 15.02 6.91
N LEU A 165 20.40 16.22 7.47
CA LEU A 165 21.32 16.69 8.50
C LEU A 165 20.55 16.97 9.78
N ARG A 166 20.83 16.22 10.86
CA ARG A 166 20.16 16.43 12.15
C ARG A 166 20.92 17.43 13.03
N GLY A 167 20.23 18.04 13.99
CA GLY A 167 20.81 18.99 14.94
C GLY A 167 21.06 20.41 14.38
N MET A 168 20.68 20.64 13.12
CA MET A 168 20.97 21.93 12.46
C MET A 168 20.12 23.09 12.98
N ARG A 169 18.94 22.82 13.59
CA ARG A 169 18.10 23.89 14.18
C ARG A 169 18.70 24.52 15.41
N ASP A 170 19.55 23.81 16.14
CA ASP A 170 20.19 24.32 17.35
C ASP A 170 21.28 25.33 17.01
N THR A 171 21.85 25.25 15.81
CA THR A 171 22.96 26.06 15.34
C THR A 171 22.61 27.07 14.26
N TYR A 172 21.46 26.94 13.61
CA TYR A 172 21.07 27.77 12.45
C TYR A 172 19.75 28.50 12.66
N LYS A 173 19.73 29.75 12.24
CA LYS A 173 18.49 30.55 12.19
C LYS A 173 17.61 30.06 11.05
N LEU A 174 16.29 30.07 11.27
CA LEU A 174 15.30 29.73 10.27
C LEU A 174 15.54 30.51 8.95
N GLY A 175 15.53 29.79 7.83
CA GLY A 175 15.68 30.37 6.49
C GLY A 175 17.10 30.83 6.12
N ARG A 176 18.13 30.46 6.90
CA ARG A 176 19.51 30.75 6.57
C ARG A 176 20.31 29.47 6.34
N PRO A 177 21.18 29.44 5.31
CA PRO A 177 22.09 28.34 5.11
C PRO A 177 23.11 28.25 6.25
N PRO A 178 23.74 27.09 6.45
CA PRO A 178 24.86 26.91 7.35
C PRO A 178 25.99 27.94 7.04
N LYS A 179 26.65 28.40 8.07
CA LYS A 179 27.88 29.22 7.86
C LYS A 179 28.98 28.34 7.26
N GLU A 180 29.72 28.92 6.35
CA GLU A 180 30.93 28.27 5.81
C GLU A 180 31.82 27.78 6.94
N GLY A 181 32.35 26.56 6.84
CA GLY A 181 33.21 25.96 7.86
C GLY A 181 32.47 25.30 9.04
N THR A 182 31.14 25.20 9.04
CA THR A 182 30.42 24.48 10.11
C THR A 182 30.74 22.99 10.06
N VAL A 183 31.25 22.47 11.15
CA VAL A 183 31.50 21.03 11.34
C VAL A 183 30.19 20.37 11.77
N LEU A 184 29.73 19.36 11.01
CA LEU A 184 28.60 18.55 11.36
C LEU A 184 29.08 17.45 12.32
N GLU A 185 28.60 17.47 13.56
CA GLU A 185 28.96 16.44 14.57
C GLU A 185 28.39 15.07 14.17
N LYS A 186 27.25 15.07 13.50
CA LYS A 186 26.63 13.87 12.87
C LYS A 186 26.72 14.04 11.38
N GLY A 187 27.21 13.02 10.70
CA GLY A 187 27.29 13.00 9.25
C GLY A 187 25.93 13.14 8.56
N MET A 188 25.97 13.21 7.25
CA MET A 188 24.79 13.17 6.41
C MET A 188 24.17 11.76 6.44
N GLU A 189 22.87 11.67 6.69
CA GLU A 189 22.12 10.41 6.77
C GLU A 189 21.27 10.23 5.50
N ASP A 190 21.29 9.04 4.91
CA ASP A 190 20.35 8.66 3.85
C ASP A 190 18.95 8.46 4.47
N TYR A 191 18.00 9.29 4.06
CA TYR A 191 16.62 9.27 4.59
C TYR A 191 15.91 7.96 4.28
N LEU A 192 16.09 7.41 3.08
CA LEU A 192 15.47 6.12 2.70
C LEU A 192 15.99 5.01 3.61
N PHE A 193 17.31 4.87 3.72
CA PHE A 193 17.94 3.82 4.50
C PHE A 193 17.60 3.91 5.99
N THR A 194 17.60 5.14 6.54
CA THR A 194 17.25 5.38 7.95
C THR A 194 15.79 4.98 8.25
N ASN A 195 14.85 5.17 7.30
CA ASN A 195 13.44 4.82 7.50
C ASN A 195 13.15 3.32 7.27
N LEU A 196 14.09 2.56 6.71
CA LEU A 196 14.01 1.10 6.61
C LEU A 196 14.56 0.38 7.85
N LEU A 197 15.11 1.13 8.82
CA LEU A 197 15.53 0.63 10.12
C LEU A 197 14.42 0.88 11.16
N ASP A 198 13.89 -0.18 11.75
CA ASP A 198 12.97 -0.06 12.87
C ASP A 198 13.75 0.10 14.18
N GLY A 199 13.68 1.31 14.74
CA GLY A 199 14.35 1.64 16.00
C GLY A 199 13.81 0.91 17.23
N MET A 200 12.61 0.31 17.16
CA MET A 200 12.03 -0.44 18.29
C MET A 200 12.65 -1.82 18.45
N CYS A 201 12.96 -2.49 17.35
CA CYS A 201 13.62 -3.80 17.36
C CYS A 201 15.10 -3.74 16.93
N GLY A 202 15.58 -2.59 16.45
CA GLY A 202 16.95 -2.39 16.01
C GLY A 202 17.32 -3.15 14.73
N SER A 203 16.31 -3.48 13.90
CA SER A 203 16.50 -4.30 12.71
C SER A 203 16.00 -3.58 11.45
N PHE A 204 16.72 -3.78 10.35
CA PHE A 204 16.21 -3.42 9.03
C PHE A 204 15.03 -4.31 8.64
N MET A 205 14.16 -3.81 7.75
CA MET A 205 13.00 -4.57 7.27
C MET A 205 13.40 -5.95 6.72
N ALA A 206 14.51 -6.04 5.99
CA ALA A 206 15.06 -7.30 5.50
C ALA A 206 15.38 -8.30 6.63
N GLN A 207 15.97 -7.82 7.73
CA GLN A 207 16.32 -8.66 8.88
C GLN A 207 15.07 -9.18 9.62
N THR A 208 13.96 -8.44 9.59
CA THR A 208 12.68 -8.96 10.12
C THR A 208 12.11 -10.09 9.24
N SER A 209 12.42 -10.10 7.94
CA SER A 209 12.15 -11.23 7.06
C SER A 209 13.02 -12.43 7.41
N ASP A 210 14.32 -12.22 7.65
CA ASP A 210 15.22 -13.29 8.08
C ASP A 210 14.75 -13.93 9.41
N GLU A 211 14.31 -13.10 10.36
CA GLU A 211 13.81 -13.58 11.66
C GLU A 211 12.56 -14.46 11.51
N ILE A 212 11.59 -14.08 10.68
CA ILE A 212 10.42 -14.93 10.46
C ILE A 212 10.77 -16.18 9.67
N CYS A 213 11.67 -16.09 8.69
CA CYS A 213 12.16 -17.26 7.97
C CYS A 213 12.80 -18.27 8.92
N LYS A 214 13.64 -17.81 9.84
CA LYS A 214 14.23 -18.64 10.89
C LYS A 214 13.19 -19.32 11.76
N ARG A 215 12.18 -18.57 12.26
CA ARG A 215 11.08 -19.11 13.10
C ARG A 215 10.22 -20.14 12.36
N LYS A 216 10.08 -20.00 11.04
CA LYS A 216 9.23 -20.87 10.19
C LYS A 216 10.00 -21.92 9.40
N GLY A 217 11.31 -21.98 9.56
CA GLY A 217 12.16 -22.95 8.87
C GLY A 217 12.17 -22.77 7.35
N VAL A 218 12.12 -21.53 6.87
CA VAL A 218 12.26 -21.19 5.46
C VAL A 218 13.73 -21.18 5.10
N THR A 219 14.07 -21.86 4.02
CA THR A 219 15.45 -21.98 3.52
C THR A 219 15.76 -20.95 2.44
N ARG A 220 17.04 -20.72 2.18
CA ARG A 220 17.50 -19.89 1.07
C ARG A 220 17.02 -20.41 -0.27
N GLN A 221 17.05 -21.73 -0.47
CA GLN A 221 16.57 -22.36 -1.70
C GLN A 221 15.08 -22.06 -1.94
N GLU A 222 14.21 -22.27 -0.95
CA GLU A 222 12.77 -21.96 -1.07
C GLU A 222 12.54 -20.48 -1.36
N THR A 223 13.34 -19.59 -0.78
CA THR A 223 13.29 -18.15 -1.03
C THR A 223 13.63 -17.84 -2.48
N ASP A 224 14.70 -18.41 -3.02
CA ASP A 224 15.14 -18.18 -4.41
C ASP A 224 14.21 -18.85 -5.43
N GLU A 225 13.64 -19.99 -5.13
CA GLU A 225 12.59 -20.64 -5.95
C GLU A 225 11.36 -19.76 -6.09
N PHE A 226 10.90 -19.18 -4.97
CA PHE A 226 9.78 -18.24 -5.00
C PHE A 226 10.13 -16.95 -5.78
N ALA A 227 11.32 -16.42 -5.61
CA ALA A 227 11.78 -15.23 -6.32
C ALA A 227 11.84 -15.48 -7.84
N ALA A 228 12.41 -16.61 -8.27
CA ALA A 228 12.44 -17.00 -9.67
C ALA A 228 11.02 -17.12 -10.27
N LEU A 229 10.08 -17.70 -9.50
CA LEU A 229 8.67 -17.79 -9.89
C LEU A 229 8.04 -16.40 -10.06
N SER A 230 8.28 -15.47 -9.11
CA SER A 230 7.77 -14.09 -9.18
C SER A 230 8.33 -13.35 -10.40
N HIS A 231 9.62 -13.40 -10.65
CA HIS A 231 10.24 -12.80 -11.84
C HIS A 231 9.68 -13.40 -13.14
N SER A 232 9.55 -14.72 -13.24
CA SER A 232 8.99 -15.41 -14.42
C SER A 232 7.54 -15.00 -14.67
N ARG A 233 6.69 -14.96 -13.65
CA ARG A 233 5.29 -14.54 -13.77
C ARG A 233 5.19 -13.07 -14.14
N THR A 234 6.04 -12.21 -13.58
CA THR A 234 6.12 -10.79 -13.93
C THR A 234 6.50 -10.60 -15.41
N ALA A 235 7.56 -11.28 -15.86
CA ALA A 235 7.97 -11.21 -17.27
C ALA A 235 6.85 -11.67 -18.22
N ASN A 236 6.18 -12.78 -17.89
CA ASN A 236 5.03 -13.27 -18.64
C ASN A 236 3.87 -12.24 -18.67
N SER A 237 3.61 -11.57 -17.57
CA SER A 237 2.53 -10.55 -17.49
C SER A 237 2.85 -9.32 -18.34
N ILE A 238 4.10 -8.88 -18.36
CA ILE A 238 4.55 -7.79 -19.23
C ILE A 238 4.44 -8.17 -20.69
N ASP A 239 4.94 -9.36 -21.07
CA ASP A 239 4.98 -9.83 -22.45
C ASP A 239 3.57 -10.07 -23.03
N ASN A 240 2.63 -10.52 -22.19
CA ASN A 240 1.24 -10.79 -22.58
C ASN A 240 0.29 -9.63 -22.28
N ASN A 241 0.79 -8.46 -21.91
CA ASN A 241 0.01 -7.25 -21.62
C ASN A 241 -1.09 -7.46 -20.55
N ILE A 242 -0.84 -8.34 -19.57
CA ILE A 242 -1.82 -8.68 -18.51
C ILE A 242 -2.22 -7.44 -17.70
N TRP A 243 -1.26 -6.54 -17.46
CA TRP A 243 -1.47 -5.33 -16.66
C TRP A 243 -1.77 -4.07 -17.47
N GLU A 244 -1.87 -4.15 -18.81
CA GLU A 244 -2.15 -2.98 -19.64
C GLU A 244 -3.43 -2.26 -19.24
N GLN A 245 -4.44 -3.02 -18.82
CA GLN A 245 -5.73 -2.48 -18.36
C GLN A 245 -5.63 -1.63 -17.07
N GLU A 246 -4.61 -1.85 -16.23
CA GLU A 246 -4.43 -1.10 -14.98
C GLU A 246 -3.38 0.02 -15.10
N ILE A 247 -2.50 -0.03 -16.12
CA ILE A 247 -1.42 0.95 -16.27
C ILE A 247 -1.87 2.18 -17.03
N VAL A 248 -1.45 3.35 -16.55
CA VAL A 248 -1.46 4.65 -17.23
C VAL A 248 -0.03 5.09 -17.47
N LYS A 249 0.24 5.61 -18.68
CA LYS A 249 1.59 6.07 -19.06
C LYS A 249 2.01 7.32 -18.27
N VAL A 250 3.32 7.41 -18.03
CA VAL A 250 3.99 8.61 -17.50
C VAL A 250 4.88 9.16 -18.62
N GLY A 251 4.40 10.13 -19.36
CA GLY A 251 5.02 10.52 -20.63
C GLY A 251 5.02 9.34 -21.59
N ASP A 252 6.21 8.94 -22.07
CA ASP A 252 6.37 7.78 -22.97
C ASP A 252 6.54 6.45 -22.22
N ILE A 253 6.70 6.47 -20.89
CA ILE A 253 6.94 5.31 -20.05
C ILE A 253 5.63 4.55 -19.83
N GLY A 254 5.57 3.28 -20.18
CA GLY A 254 4.39 2.43 -20.10
C GLY A 254 4.65 1.07 -19.43
N HIS A 255 3.74 0.12 -19.58
CA HIS A 255 3.80 -1.18 -18.92
C HIS A 255 5.03 -2.04 -19.28
N LYS A 256 5.64 -1.81 -20.44
CA LYS A 256 6.85 -2.53 -20.87
C LYS A 256 8.14 -1.99 -20.26
N ASP A 257 8.04 -0.86 -19.59
CA ASP A 257 9.16 -0.15 -18.98
C ASP A 257 9.28 -0.43 -17.46
N GLU A 258 8.53 -1.40 -16.92
CA GLU A 258 8.73 -1.93 -15.56
C GLU A 258 10.04 -2.74 -15.55
N ASP A 259 11.09 -2.13 -15.02
CA ASP A 259 12.48 -2.50 -15.29
C ASP A 259 13.17 -3.26 -14.15
N HIS A 260 12.45 -3.54 -13.05
CA HIS A 260 13.00 -4.31 -11.92
C HIS A 260 13.06 -5.82 -12.20
N VAL A 261 12.24 -6.32 -13.11
CA VAL A 261 12.17 -7.74 -13.41
C VAL A 261 13.49 -8.28 -13.97
N VAL A 262 14.00 -9.36 -13.34
CA VAL A 262 15.18 -10.09 -13.86
C VAL A 262 14.69 -11.26 -14.71
N ARG A 263 14.74 -11.09 -16.03
CA ARG A 263 14.34 -12.12 -16.99
C ARG A 263 15.29 -13.30 -16.92
N ASP A 264 14.76 -14.49 -17.16
CA ASP A 264 15.51 -15.75 -17.17
C ASP A 264 16.17 -16.11 -15.81
N SER A 265 15.65 -15.56 -14.69
CA SER A 265 16.09 -15.93 -13.35
C SER A 265 15.73 -17.37 -13.04
N THR A 266 16.70 -18.13 -12.53
CA THR A 266 16.47 -19.46 -11.95
C THR A 266 16.87 -19.47 -10.46
N SER A 267 16.40 -20.45 -9.70
CA SER A 267 16.81 -20.60 -8.29
C SER A 267 18.31 -20.75 -8.15
N GLU A 268 18.98 -21.44 -9.11
CA GLU A 268 20.42 -21.63 -9.14
C GLU A 268 21.15 -20.29 -9.34
N SER A 269 20.74 -19.49 -10.36
CA SER A 269 21.37 -18.19 -10.62
C SER A 269 21.15 -17.20 -9.48
N LEU A 270 19.98 -17.23 -8.83
CA LEU A 270 19.70 -16.40 -7.65
C LEU A 270 20.49 -16.88 -6.43
N GLY A 271 20.72 -18.20 -6.31
CA GLY A 271 21.50 -18.81 -5.23
C GLY A 271 22.96 -18.36 -5.19
N GLU A 272 23.53 -17.95 -6.32
CA GLU A 272 24.89 -17.41 -6.43
C GLU A 272 25.02 -15.96 -5.90
N LEU A 273 23.92 -15.27 -5.71
CA LEU A 273 23.94 -13.88 -5.24
C LEU A 273 24.35 -13.81 -3.77
N ARG A 274 25.23 -12.85 -3.47
CA ARG A 274 25.62 -12.58 -2.09
C ARG A 274 24.44 -12.04 -1.29
N THR A 275 24.40 -12.38 -0.01
CA THR A 275 23.44 -11.86 0.95
C THR A 275 23.69 -10.38 1.25
N ALA A 276 22.62 -9.61 1.44
CA ALA A 276 22.69 -8.16 1.62
C ALA A 276 22.95 -7.74 3.08
N PHE A 277 22.48 -8.56 4.06
CA PHE A 277 22.48 -8.21 5.49
C PHE A 277 23.33 -9.16 6.35
N GLY A 278 24.43 -9.65 5.81
CA GLY A 278 25.37 -10.55 6.50
C GLY A 278 25.25 -12.02 6.04
N PRO A 279 26.19 -12.89 6.45
CA PRO A 279 26.31 -14.25 5.91
C PRO A 279 25.11 -15.15 6.27
N GLU A 280 24.41 -14.87 7.37
CA GLU A 280 23.24 -15.64 7.83
C GLU A 280 21.92 -15.15 7.23
N SER A 281 21.92 -14.05 6.48
CA SER A 281 20.73 -13.50 5.83
C SER A 281 20.34 -14.34 4.61
N LEU A 282 19.05 -14.51 4.39
CA LEU A 282 18.50 -15.10 3.16
C LEU A 282 18.28 -14.06 2.07
N VAL A 283 18.26 -12.76 2.43
CA VAL A 283 17.90 -11.66 1.54
C VAL A 283 19.08 -11.29 0.62
N THR A 284 18.78 -11.22 -0.68
CA THR A 284 19.70 -10.80 -1.75
C THR A 284 19.04 -9.75 -2.62
N ALA A 285 19.79 -9.16 -3.54
CA ALA A 285 19.23 -8.24 -4.53
C ALA A 285 18.23 -8.89 -5.51
N GLY A 286 18.26 -10.22 -5.66
CA GLY A 286 17.38 -10.94 -6.58
C GLY A 286 16.12 -11.52 -5.93
N ASN A 287 16.03 -11.55 -4.59
CA ASN A 287 14.90 -12.11 -3.86
C ASN A 287 14.24 -11.10 -2.89
N ALA A 288 14.60 -9.83 -3.00
CA ALA A 288 13.95 -8.69 -2.34
C ALA A 288 13.20 -7.85 -3.36
N SER A 289 12.15 -7.17 -2.91
CA SER A 289 11.52 -6.13 -3.74
C SER A 289 12.49 -4.97 -3.98
N GLY A 290 12.45 -4.41 -5.19
CA GLY A 290 13.27 -3.25 -5.55
C GLY A 290 12.81 -1.96 -4.89
N VAL A 291 13.75 -1.03 -4.78
CA VAL A 291 13.48 0.38 -4.51
C VAL A 291 12.96 0.99 -5.81
N VAL A 292 11.67 1.32 -5.86
CA VAL A 292 11.00 1.76 -7.08
C VAL A 292 10.11 2.97 -6.82
N ASP A 293 9.83 3.71 -7.88
CA ASP A 293 8.92 4.84 -7.91
C ASP A 293 7.60 4.44 -8.56
N GLY A 294 6.48 4.97 -8.07
CA GLY A 294 5.18 4.70 -8.66
C GLY A 294 3.99 5.17 -7.84
N ALA A 295 2.82 5.16 -8.45
CA ALA A 295 1.56 5.51 -7.81
C ALA A 295 0.42 4.62 -8.33
N ALA A 296 -0.61 4.45 -7.51
CA ALA A 296 -1.84 3.75 -7.87
C ALA A 296 -3.05 4.44 -7.24
N ALA A 297 -4.18 4.44 -7.95
CA ALA A 297 -5.45 4.99 -7.46
C ALA A 297 -6.61 4.12 -7.94
N VAL A 298 -7.63 3.98 -7.11
CA VAL A 298 -8.91 3.32 -7.42
C VAL A 298 -10.06 4.27 -7.14
N VAL A 299 -11.11 4.15 -7.93
CA VAL A 299 -12.40 4.78 -7.68
C VAL A 299 -13.26 3.78 -6.91
N ILE A 300 -13.68 4.15 -5.71
CA ILE A 300 -14.66 3.40 -4.94
C ILE A 300 -15.94 4.21 -4.80
N LYS A 301 -17.07 3.54 -4.90
CA LYS A 301 -18.40 4.16 -4.76
C LYS A 301 -19.29 3.37 -3.82
N SER A 302 -20.34 4.02 -3.31
CA SER A 302 -21.46 3.26 -2.77
C SER A 302 -22.10 2.42 -3.89
N ALA A 303 -22.61 1.23 -3.56
CA ALA A 303 -23.25 0.38 -4.56
C ALA A 303 -24.47 1.05 -5.19
N SER A 304 -25.21 1.86 -4.41
CA SER A 304 -26.34 2.65 -4.89
C SER A 304 -25.90 3.73 -5.90
N ARG A 305 -24.79 4.43 -5.63
CA ARG A 305 -24.24 5.44 -6.54
C ARG A 305 -23.69 4.82 -7.82
N ALA A 306 -22.90 3.75 -7.72
CA ALA A 306 -22.38 3.04 -8.89
C ALA A 306 -23.51 2.56 -9.81
N LYS A 307 -24.58 2.03 -9.23
CA LYS A 307 -25.77 1.62 -10.00
C LYS A 307 -26.48 2.81 -10.66
N ALA A 308 -26.59 3.95 -9.96
CA ALA A 308 -27.21 5.16 -10.51
C ALA A 308 -26.40 5.74 -11.67
N ASP A 309 -25.06 5.67 -11.59
CA ASP A 309 -24.14 6.13 -12.64
C ASP A 309 -24.05 5.14 -13.82
N GLY A 310 -24.56 3.91 -13.66
CA GLY A 310 -24.47 2.85 -14.68
C GLY A 310 -23.10 2.21 -14.76
N ASP A 311 -22.31 2.27 -13.68
CA ASP A 311 -21.01 1.63 -13.61
C ASP A 311 -21.10 0.10 -13.63
N GLU A 312 -20.06 -0.56 -14.13
CA GLU A 312 -19.83 -2.01 -14.02
C GLU A 312 -18.65 -2.28 -13.09
N PRO A 313 -18.85 -2.31 -11.75
CA PRO A 313 -17.75 -2.44 -10.81
C PRO A 313 -16.97 -3.75 -11.00
N LEU A 314 -15.69 -3.71 -10.66
CA LEU A 314 -14.81 -4.87 -10.69
C LEU A 314 -15.09 -5.83 -9.52
N ALA A 315 -15.29 -5.25 -8.32
CA ALA A 315 -15.48 -6.03 -7.11
C ALA A 315 -16.19 -5.21 -6.03
N ARG A 316 -16.77 -5.90 -5.03
CA ARG A 316 -17.19 -5.27 -3.77
C ARG A 316 -16.19 -5.55 -2.66
N ILE A 317 -16.07 -4.63 -1.71
CA ILE A 317 -15.26 -4.80 -0.51
C ILE A 317 -16.08 -5.60 0.51
N VAL A 318 -15.58 -6.78 0.89
CA VAL A 318 -16.28 -7.69 1.82
C VAL A 318 -15.87 -7.39 3.26
N SER A 319 -14.57 -7.34 3.52
CA SER A 319 -14.03 -7.12 4.87
C SER A 319 -12.57 -6.66 4.83
N TRP A 320 -12.06 -6.27 5.98
CA TRP A 320 -10.62 -6.03 6.18
C TRP A 320 -10.17 -6.41 7.58
N GLY A 321 -8.90 -6.80 7.69
CA GLY A 321 -8.21 -7.08 8.93
C GLY A 321 -6.97 -6.20 9.07
N ILE A 322 -6.85 -5.49 10.20
CA ILE A 322 -5.67 -4.71 10.57
C ILE A 322 -5.21 -5.22 11.93
N VAL A 323 -3.93 -5.52 12.05
CA VAL A 323 -3.33 -6.10 13.26
C VAL A 323 -2.01 -5.44 13.60
N GLY A 324 -1.67 -5.44 14.89
CA GLY A 324 -0.33 -5.21 15.38
C GLY A 324 0.31 -6.53 15.81
N LEU A 325 1.63 -6.61 15.70
CA LEU A 325 2.43 -7.77 16.13
C LEU A 325 3.82 -7.30 16.58
N GLU A 326 4.64 -8.24 17.05
CA GLU A 326 6.03 -7.99 17.44
C GLU A 326 6.80 -7.31 16.28
N PRO A 327 7.44 -6.13 16.47
CA PRO A 327 8.17 -5.45 15.41
C PRO A 327 9.23 -6.29 14.71
N ALA A 328 9.94 -7.13 15.46
CA ALA A 328 10.99 -8.00 14.94
C ALA A 328 10.52 -9.03 13.91
N ILE A 329 9.21 -9.31 13.88
CA ILE A 329 8.58 -10.21 12.89
C ILE A 329 7.51 -9.51 12.06
N MET A 330 7.68 -8.22 11.78
CA MET A 330 6.71 -7.46 10.99
C MET A 330 6.36 -8.16 9.67
N ALA A 331 7.32 -8.84 9.08
CA ALA A 331 7.18 -9.61 7.85
C ALA A 331 6.09 -10.70 7.90
N TYR A 332 5.66 -11.11 9.09
CA TYR A 332 4.56 -12.07 9.30
C TYR A 332 3.16 -11.43 9.29
N GLY A 333 3.07 -10.10 9.24
CA GLY A 333 1.82 -9.33 9.28
C GLY A 333 0.68 -9.84 8.38
N PRO A 334 0.95 -10.33 7.14
CA PRO A 334 -0.08 -10.89 6.26
C PRO A 334 -0.89 -12.04 6.87
N VAL A 335 -0.29 -12.89 7.67
CA VAL A 335 -0.97 -14.07 8.24
C VAL A 335 -2.08 -13.68 9.22
N PRO A 336 -1.82 -12.97 10.33
CA PRO A 336 -2.87 -12.63 11.28
C PRO A 336 -3.87 -11.61 10.71
N SER A 337 -3.46 -10.73 9.79
CA SER A 337 -4.38 -9.79 9.16
C SER A 337 -5.36 -10.48 8.21
N SER A 338 -4.90 -11.46 7.42
CA SER A 338 -5.75 -12.25 6.54
C SER A 338 -6.73 -13.11 7.32
N ARG A 339 -6.28 -13.82 8.37
CA ARG A 339 -7.18 -14.57 9.25
C ARG A 339 -8.28 -13.67 9.83
N LYS A 340 -7.91 -12.50 10.33
CA LYS A 340 -8.87 -11.52 10.87
C LYS A 340 -9.87 -11.01 9.81
N ALA A 341 -9.43 -10.80 8.56
CA ALA A 341 -10.30 -10.39 7.48
C ALA A 341 -11.27 -11.51 7.09
N LEU A 342 -10.78 -12.74 6.96
CA LEU A 342 -11.60 -13.92 6.67
C LEU A 342 -12.64 -14.18 7.76
N ASP A 343 -12.24 -14.14 9.03
CA ASP A 343 -13.17 -14.32 10.16
C ASP A 343 -14.34 -13.31 10.10
N LYS A 344 -14.04 -12.04 9.79
CA LYS A 344 -15.06 -11.00 9.62
C LYS A 344 -15.99 -11.24 8.43
N ALA A 345 -15.45 -11.84 7.37
CA ALA A 345 -16.22 -12.19 6.17
C ALA A 345 -17.05 -13.48 6.36
N GLY A 346 -16.77 -14.27 7.41
CA GLY A 346 -17.32 -15.61 7.57
C GLY A 346 -16.79 -16.60 6.52
N LEU A 347 -15.60 -16.36 6.01
CA LEU A 347 -14.94 -17.16 4.97
C LEU A 347 -13.76 -17.94 5.55
N THR A 348 -13.41 -19.02 4.87
CA THR A 348 -12.24 -19.84 5.11
C THR A 348 -11.17 -19.60 4.04
N ILE A 349 -9.97 -20.14 4.22
CA ILE A 349 -8.90 -20.09 3.21
C ILE A 349 -9.33 -20.80 1.92
N ASP A 350 -10.07 -21.89 2.03
CA ASP A 350 -10.51 -22.71 0.89
C ASP A 350 -11.53 -21.97 -0.01
N ASP A 351 -12.26 -20.98 0.53
CA ASP A 351 -13.19 -20.15 -0.22
C ASP A 351 -12.50 -19.12 -1.12
N ILE A 352 -11.18 -18.95 -0.97
CA ILE A 352 -10.42 -17.93 -1.68
C ILE A 352 -9.83 -18.46 -2.99
N ASP A 353 -10.17 -17.81 -4.08
CA ASP A 353 -9.73 -18.17 -5.43
C ASP A 353 -8.37 -17.59 -5.77
N ARG A 354 -8.08 -16.36 -5.29
CA ARG A 354 -6.84 -15.63 -5.59
C ARG A 354 -6.30 -14.88 -4.38
N TRP A 355 -4.98 -14.83 -4.28
CA TRP A 355 -4.24 -14.12 -3.24
C TRP A 355 -3.24 -13.17 -3.86
N GLU A 356 -3.26 -11.93 -3.43
CA GLU A 356 -2.20 -10.94 -3.70
C GLU A 356 -1.50 -10.61 -2.38
N ILE A 357 -0.35 -11.22 -2.15
CA ILE A 357 0.49 -11.00 -0.97
C ILE A 357 1.63 -10.08 -1.38
N ASN A 358 1.82 -8.96 -0.67
CA ASN A 358 2.99 -8.13 -0.92
C ASN A 358 4.28 -8.92 -0.69
N GLU A 359 5.11 -8.96 -1.70
CA GLU A 359 6.42 -9.62 -1.68
C GLU A 359 7.51 -8.62 -1.30
N ALA A 360 7.46 -8.06 -0.08
CA ALA A 360 8.54 -7.20 0.39
C ALA A 360 9.89 -7.94 0.33
N PHE A 361 9.85 -9.24 0.66
CA PHE A 361 10.95 -10.20 0.51
C PHE A 361 10.37 -11.56 0.15
N ALA A 362 11.01 -12.29 -0.73
CA ALA A 362 10.54 -13.62 -1.14
C ALA A 362 10.43 -14.60 0.04
N GLY A 363 11.42 -14.61 0.95
CA GLY A 363 11.37 -15.43 2.15
C GLY A 363 10.18 -15.12 3.07
N GLN A 364 9.84 -13.83 3.22
CA GLN A 364 8.64 -13.40 3.93
C GLN A 364 7.36 -13.95 3.28
N ALA A 365 7.26 -13.88 1.96
CA ALA A 365 6.11 -14.39 1.23
C ALA A 365 5.99 -15.92 1.40
N VAL A 366 7.09 -16.65 1.28
CA VAL A 366 7.16 -18.11 1.54
C VAL A 366 6.67 -18.44 2.93
N ALA A 367 7.15 -17.72 3.96
CA ALA A 367 6.73 -17.96 5.35
C ALA A 367 5.21 -17.75 5.51
N CYS A 368 4.64 -16.74 4.87
CA CYS A 368 3.20 -16.48 4.90
C CYS A 368 2.39 -17.55 4.15
N VAL A 369 2.83 -17.96 2.96
CA VAL A 369 2.19 -19.01 2.15
C VAL A 369 2.15 -20.33 2.92
N LYS A 370 3.28 -20.74 3.51
CA LYS A 370 3.38 -21.95 4.33
C LYS A 370 2.44 -21.93 5.53
N ASP A 371 2.44 -20.83 6.28
CA ASP A 371 1.67 -20.75 7.54
C ASP A 371 0.15 -20.64 7.31
N LEU A 372 -0.27 -20.02 6.21
CA LEU A 372 -1.66 -20.01 5.78
C LEU A 372 -2.07 -21.29 5.05
N GLY A 373 -1.12 -22.15 4.66
CA GLY A 373 -1.41 -23.38 3.90
C GLY A 373 -1.92 -23.10 2.49
N LEU A 374 -1.44 -22.05 1.83
CA LEU A 374 -1.93 -21.64 0.52
C LEU A 374 -1.37 -22.49 -0.62
N ASP A 375 -2.20 -22.74 -1.61
CA ASP A 375 -1.76 -23.25 -2.91
C ASP A 375 -1.05 -22.12 -3.68
N ILE A 376 0.24 -22.32 -3.97
CA ILE A 376 1.08 -21.34 -4.69
C ILE A 376 0.54 -21.00 -6.09
N SER A 377 -0.28 -21.88 -6.69
CA SER A 377 -0.93 -21.62 -7.98
C SER A 377 -2.04 -20.55 -7.89
N LYS A 378 -2.48 -20.23 -6.68
CA LYS A 378 -3.47 -19.17 -6.41
C LYS A 378 -2.84 -17.86 -5.92
N VAL A 379 -1.53 -17.84 -5.62
CA VAL A 379 -0.83 -16.70 -5.01
C VAL A 379 -0.05 -15.93 -6.06
N ASN A 380 -0.24 -14.62 -6.15
CA ASN A 380 0.50 -13.70 -7.03
C ASN A 380 0.69 -14.28 -8.44
N VAL A 381 -0.40 -14.74 -9.03
CA VAL A 381 -0.39 -15.53 -10.29
C VAL A 381 0.19 -14.76 -11.48
N ASN A 382 0.23 -13.45 -11.39
CA ASN A 382 0.79 -12.56 -12.40
C ASN A 382 2.17 -11.99 -12.03
N GLY A 383 2.79 -12.50 -10.95
CA GLY A 383 4.00 -11.94 -10.37
C GLY A 383 3.67 -10.89 -9.30
N GLY A 384 4.70 -10.40 -8.61
CA GLY A 384 4.55 -9.50 -7.47
C GLY A 384 5.74 -8.57 -7.27
N ALA A 385 5.88 -8.03 -6.07
CA ALA A 385 6.85 -6.98 -5.78
C ALA A 385 8.32 -7.39 -5.93
N VAL A 386 8.65 -8.67 -5.86
CA VAL A 386 9.99 -9.17 -6.20
C VAL A 386 10.29 -8.92 -7.68
N GLY A 387 9.26 -9.01 -8.55
CA GLY A 387 9.41 -8.77 -9.99
C GLY A 387 9.23 -7.31 -10.42
N ILE A 388 8.30 -6.55 -9.78
CA ILE A 388 7.99 -5.16 -10.20
C ILE A 388 8.42 -4.09 -9.21
N GLY A 389 8.91 -4.48 -8.02
CA GLY A 389 9.27 -3.54 -6.97
C GLY A 389 8.11 -3.17 -6.05
N HIS A 390 8.44 -2.37 -5.02
CA HIS A 390 7.54 -2.05 -3.91
C HIS A 390 7.55 -0.55 -3.58
N PRO A 391 6.86 0.31 -4.37
CA PRO A 391 6.66 1.70 -3.96
C PRO A 391 5.69 1.71 -2.78
N LEU A 392 6.21 1.96 -1.58
CA LEU A 392 5.60 1.62 -0.28
C LEU A 392 4.10 1.92 -0.20
N ALA A 393 3.71 3.17 -0.41
CA ALA A 393 2.32 3.59 -0.26
C ALA A 393 1.42 3.18 -1.45
N ALA A 394 1.98 3.00 -2.65
CA ALA A 394 1.22 2.63 -3.85
C ALA A 394 0.88 1.13 -3.89
N THR A 395 1.76 0.30 -3.31
CA THR A 395 1.66 -1.16 -3.41
C THR A 395 0.32 -1.71 -2.97
N GLY A 396 -0.22 -1.25 -1.83
CA GLY A 396 -1.49 -1.77 -1.32
C GLY A 396 -2.66 -1.56 -2.27
N THR A 397 -2.71 -0.40 -2.93
CA THR A 397 -3.73 -0.09 -3.94
C THR A 397 -3.53 -0.96 -5.20
N ARG A 398 -2.28 -1.16 -5.65
CA ARG A 398 -1.94 -2.06 -6.75
C ARG A 398 -2.40 -3.48 -6.45
N LEU A 399 -2.12 -4.02 -5.26
CA LEU A 399 -2.55 -5.36 -4.87
C LEU A 399 -4.07 -5.54 -5.03
N VAL A 400 -4.85 -4.59 -4.54
CA VAL A 400 -6.31 -4.64 -4.62
C VAL A 400 -6.80 -4.52 -6.06
N LEU A 401 -6.24 -3.59 -6.84
CA LEU A 401 -6.61 -3.36 -8.25
C LEU A 401 -6.27 -4.58 -9.11
N THR A 402 -5.03 -5.09 -9.01
CA THR A 402 -4.59 -6.29 -9.74
C THR A 402 -5.44 -7.51 -9.38
N LEU A 403 -5.75 -7.68 -8.09
CA LEU A 403 -6.61 -8.76 -7.61
C LEU A 403 -8.02 -8.69 -8.20
N ALA A 404 -8.63 -7.49 -8.21
CA ALA A 404 -9.96 -7.29 -8.76
C ALA A 404 -10.02 -7.65 -10.26
N HIS A 405 -9.02 -7.23 -11.03
CA HIS A 405 -8.90 -7.61 -12.44
C HIS A 405 -8.66 -9.10 -12.64
N GLU A 406 -7.81 -9.71 -11.78
CA GLU A 406 -7.50 -11.14 -11.88
C GLU A 406 -8.72 -12.01 -11.56
N LEU A 407 -9.51 -11.65 -10.55
CA LEU A 407 -10.75 -12.37 -10.24
C LEU A 407 -11.71 -12.37 -11.44
N LYS A 408 -11.92 -11.21 -12.09
CA LYS A 408 -12.74 -11.12 -13.30
C LYS A 408 -12.17 -11.99 -14.44
N ARG A 409 -10.85 -11.91 -14.70
CA ARG A 409 -10.21 -12.68 -15.78
C ARG A 409 -10.30 -14.18 -15.56
N SER A 410 -10.18 -14.64 -14.32
CA SER A 410 -10.18 -16.06 -13.97
C SER A 410 -11.57 -16.62 -13.61
N ASN A 411 -12.63 -15.80 -13.66
CA ASN A 411 -13.96 -16.11 -13.14
C ASN A 411 -13.91 -16.58 -11.66
N GLY A 412 -12.97 -16.08 -10.88
CA GLY A 412 -12.88 -16.27 -9.45
C GLY A 412 -13.86 -15.38 -8.73
N ARG A 413 -14.30 -15.81 -7.54
CA ARG A 413 -15.26 -15.06 -6.74
C ARG A 413 -14.59 -14.24 -5.64
N TYR A 414 -13.85 -14.86 -4.76
CA TYR A 414 -13.22 -14.20 -3.61
C TYR A 414 -11.71 -14.10 -3.77
N GLY A 415 -11.18 -12.96 -3.33
CA GLY A 415 -9.74 -12.74 -3.27
C GLY A 415 -9.32 -11.98 -2.03
N VAL A 416 -8.06 -12.18 -1.64
CA VAL A 416 -7.42 -11.48 -0.52
C VAL A 416 -6.19 -10.73 -0.99
N ALA A 417 -6.16 -9.42 -0.73
CA ALA A 417 -4.97 -8.58 -0.87
C ALA A 417 -4.39 -8.31 0.52
N THR A 418 -3.10 -8.58 0.75
CA THR A 418 -2.50 -8.42 2.08
C THR A 418 -1.06 -7.95 2.02
N ALA A 419 -0.65 -7.17 3.04
CA ALA A 419 0.70 -6.64 3.16
C ALA A 419 1.20 -6.67 4.60
N CYS A 420 2.50 -6.97 4.77
CA CYS A 420 3.26 -6.66 5.97
C CYS A 420 3.54 -5.15 6.04
N ILE A 421 3.76 -4.64 7.24
CA ILE A 421 3.93 -3.21 7.47
C ILE A 421 5.04 -3.00 8.51
N GLY A 422 6.00 -2.15 8.18
CA GLY A 422 7.06 -1.75 9.12
C GLY A 422 6.52 -1.30 10.48
N GLY A 423 7.27 -1.55 11.54
CA GLY A 423 6.83 -1.30 12.92
C GLY A 423 5.97 -2.41 13.52
N GLY A 424 5.86 -3.57 12.87
CA GLY A 424 5.12 -4.72 13.41
C GLY A 424 3.60 -4.59 13.21
N GLN A 425 3.15 -4.48 11.97
CA GLN A 425 1.73 -4.45 11.63
C GLN A 425 1.43 -5.31 10.39
N GLY A 426 0.16 -5.61 10.17
CA GLY A 426 -0.34 -6.26 8.96
C GLY A 426 -1.71 -5.74 8.58
N ILE A 427 -2.00 -5.75 7.29
CA ILE A 427 -3.30 -5.39 6.74
C ILE A 427 -3.71 -6.36 5.64
N ALA A 428 -4.99 -6.71 5.63
CA ALA A 428 -5.58 -7.53 4.57
C ALA A 428 -6.98 -7.00 4.21
N MET A 429 -7.37 -7.18 2.96
CA MET A 429 -8.70 -6.87 2.45
C MET A 429 -9.22 -8.07 1.67
N VAL A 430 -10.46 -8.46 1.95
CA VAL A 430 -11.22 -9.45 1.17
C VAL A 430 -12.11 -8.71 0.21
N ILE A 431 -12.04 -9.06 -1.06
CA ILE A 431 -12.93 -8.54 -2.11
C ILE A 431 -13.68 -9.69 -2.78
N GLU A 432 -14.85 -9.40 -3.34
CA GLU A 432 -15.67 -10.33 -4.13
C GLU A 432 -15.88 -9.73 -5.51
N ALA A 433 -15.56 -10.49 -6.57
CA ALA A 433 -15.86 -10.09 -7.94
C ALA A 433 -17.39 -10.05 -8.18
N ILE A 434 -17.87 -9.05 -8.92
CA ILE A 434 -19.30 -8.84 -9.22
C ILE A 434 -19.51 -8.50 -10.70
#